data_08b6bab3113dd193001d5d017c9f5bd2
#
_entry.id   08b6bab3113dd193001d5d017c9f5bd2
#
_cell.length_a   1.000
_cell.length_b   1.000
_cell.length_c   1.000
_cell.angle_alpha   90.00
_cell.angle_beta   90.00
_cell.angle_gamma   90.00
#
_symmetry.space_group_name_H-M   'P 1'
#
loop_
_entity.id
_entity.type
_entity.pdbx_description
1 polymer ?
#
loop_
_entity_poly.entity_id
_entity_poly.type
_entity_poly.pdbx_seq_one_letter_code
_entity_poly.pdbx_strand_id
1 'polypeptide(L)'
;MSRRTHDQRLIRALRAMNSELAASNRAVAAKTGLNDSDLAVLDALHRDGPQTPTALARRTRMGTTTMASVLRRLVRDGWVERRPSETDLRSFTIHATSADRLAEIFLPANRKLTALVDGWPESRVNQLIEFLEDATTVIHESADQLSSAGGRNS
;
A
#
# COMPACT_ATOMS: atom_id res chain seq x y z
N MET A 1 -26.89 -0.35 -23.20
CA MET A 1 -25.50 0.20 -23.14
C MET A 1 -24.54 -0.89 -23.58
N SER A 2 -23.61 -0.58 -24.51
CA SER A 2 -22.62 -1.54 -25.02
C SER A 2 -21.60 -1.91 -23.91
N ARG A 3 -21.10 -3.17 -23.92
CA ARG A 3 -20.03 -3.65 -23.03
C ARG A 3 -18.83 -2.69 -23.01
N ARG A 4 -18.41 -2.18 -24.17
CA ARG A 4 -17.35 -1.16 -24.29
C ARG A 4 -17.60 0.11 -23.47
N THR A 5 -18.84 0.54 -23.34
CA THR A 5 -19.19 1.73 -22.55
C THR A 5 -19.04 1.47 -21.06
N HIS A 6 -19.37 0.25 -20.59
CA HIS A 6 -19.15 -0.15 -19.20
C HIS A 6 -17.66 -0.25 -18.86
N ASP A 7 -16.88 -0.88 -19.74
CA ASP A 7 -15.42 -1.02 -19.56
C ASP A 7 -14.74 0.36 -19.46
N GLN A 8 -15.09 1.29 -20.34
CA GLN A 8 -14.58 2.66 -20.30
C GLN A 8 -14.96 3.41 -19.01
N ARG A 9 -16.19 3.23 -18.54
CA ARG A 9 -16.64 3.84 -17.28
C ARG A 9 -15.91 3.27 -16.08
N LEU A 10 -15.70 1.95 -16.05
CA LEU A 10 -14.95 1.27 -14.99
C LEU A 10 -13.51 1.80 -14.91
N ILE A 11 -12.79 1.79 -16.04
CA ILE A 11 -11.40 2.29 -16.08
C ILE A 11 -11.32 3.77 -15.67
N ARG A 12 -12.29 4.59 -16.09
CA ARG A 12 -12.35 6.00 -15.67
C ARG A 12 -12.55 6.13 -14.16
N ALA A 13 -13.45 5.34 -13.57
CA ALA A 13 -13.71 5.33 -12.14
C ALA A 13 -12.47 4.89 -11.33
N LEU A 14 -11.78 3.83 -11.77
CA LEU A 14 -10.54 3.37 -11.14
C LEU A 14 -9.44 4.43 -11.21
N ARG A 15 -9.27 5.11 -12.35
CA ARG A 15 -8.30 6.20 -12.50
C ARG A 15 -8.62 7.39 -11.60
N ALA A 16 -9.89 7.78 -11.51
CA ALA A 16 -10.32 8.86 -10.62
C ALA A 16 -10.03 8.49 -9.15
N MET A 17 -10.40 7.29 -8.73
CA MET A 17 -10.12 6.80 -7.38
C MET A 17 -8.61 6.81 -7.07
N ASN A 18 -7.78 6.32 -7.99
CA ASN A 18 -6.32 6.33 -7.83
C ASN A 18 -5.77 7.76 -7.68
N SER A 19 -6.29 8.72 -8.45
CA SER A 19 -5.89 10.14 -8.34
C SER A 19 -6.24 10.71 -6.97
N GLU A 20 -7.43 10.41 -6.44
CA GLU A 20 -7.86 10.90 -5.12
C GLU A 20 -7.08 10.20 -3.98
N LEU A 21 -6.78 8.92 -4.10
CA LEU A 21 -5.92 8.22 -3.14
C LEU A 21 -4.52 8.83 -3.09
N ALA A 22 -3.93 9.16 -4.26
CA ALA A 22 -2.64 9.84 -4.32
C ALA A 22 -2.69 11.24 -3.68
N ALA A 23 -3.77 11.99 -3.88
CA ALA A 23 -3.98 13.29 -3.23
C ALA A 23 -4.13 13.14 -1.70
N SER A 24 -4.88 12.13 -1.25
CA SER A 24 -5.02 11.80 0.18
C SER A 24 -3.67 11.45 0.81
N ASN A 25 -2.86 10.62 0.15
CA ASN A 25 -1.52 10.28 0.63
C ASN A 25 -0.62 11.51 0.76
N ARG A 26 -0.66 12.43 -0.20
CA ARG A 26 0.07 13.71 -0.10
C ARG A 26 -0.40 14.56 1.09
N ALA A 27 -1.70 14.59 1.38
CA ALA A 27 -2.23 15.31 2.54
C ALA A 27 -1.78 14.67 3.86
N VAL A 28 -1.75 13.34 3.94
CA VAL A 28 -1.21 12.60 5.09
C VAL A 28 0.28 12.88 5.23
N ALA A 29 1.03 12.84 4.14
CA ALA A 29 2.45 13.16 4.13
C ALA A 29 2.73 14.57 4.68
N ALA A 30 2.00 15.57 4.24
CA ALA A 30 2.13 16.94 4.73
C ALA A 30 1.84 17.07 6.24
N LYS A 31 0.91 16.28 6.77
CA LYS A 31 0.53 16.30 8.19
C LYS A 31 1.51 15.53 9.09
N THR A 32 2.12 14.47 8.57
CA THR A 32 2.93 13.52 9.36
C THR A 32 4.43 13.66 9.14
N GLY A 33 4.85 14.35 8.09
CA GLY A 33 6.24 14.37 7.62
C GLY A 33 6.68 13.10 6.88
N LEU A 34 5.75 12.15 6.65
CA LEU A 34 6.00 10.96 5.85
C LEU A 34 5.99 11.31 4.36
N ASN A 35 6.77 10.59 3.56
CA ASN A 35 6.70 10.66 2.10
C ASN A 35 6.05 9.40 1.52
N ASP A 36 5.85 9.35 0.20
CA ASP A 36 5.21 8.21 -0.47
C ASP A 36 5.94 6.88 -0.21
N SER A 37 7.28 6.91 -0.15
CA SER A 37 8.07 5.71 0.18
C SER A 37 7.86 5.24 1.61
N ASP A 38 7.74 6.17 2.56
CA ASP A 38 7.43 5.86 3.95
C ASP A 38 6.05 5.24 4.08
N LEU A 39 5.04 5.84 3.44
CA LEU A 39 3.67 5.34 3.43
C LEU A 39 3.58 3.95 2.80
N ALA A 40 4.29 3.70 1.70
CA ALA A 40 4.32 2.40 1.05
C ALA A 40 4.88 1.29 1.96
N VAL A 41 5.92 1.59 2.76
CA VAL A 41 6.48 0.64 3.73
C VAL A 41 5.51 0.38 4.88
N LEU A 42 4.90 1.44 5.43
CA LEU A 42 3.95 1.31 6.54
C LEU A 42 2.69 0.55 6.10
N ASP A 43 2.21 0.80 4.88
CA ASP A 43 1.08 0.09 4.29
C ASP A 43 1.40 -1.41 4.09
N ALA A 44 2.60 -1.74 3.59
CA ALA A 44 3.04 -3.13 3.45
C ALA A 44 3.10 -3.84 4.81
N LEU A 45 3.63 -3.18 5.85
CA LEU A 45 3.68 -3.72 7.21
C LEU A 45 2.29 -3.88 7.84
N HIS A 46 1.38 -2.97 7.56
CA HIS A 46 0.00 -3.05 8.05
C HIS A 46 -0.75 -4.23 7.41
N ARG A 47 -0.59 -4.41 6.11
CA ARG A 47 -1.29 -5.45 5.34
C ARG A 47 -0.72 -6.85 5.54
N ASP A 48 0.59 -6.97 5.50
CA ASP A 48 1.29 -8.26 5.42
C ASP A 48 2.00 -8.62 6.74
N GLY A 49 1.94 -7.75 7.76
CA GLY A 49 2.62 -7.94 9.05
C GLY A 49 4.13 -7.66 9.00
N PRO A 50 4.86 -8.05 10.05
CA PRO A 50 6.30 -7.85 10.15
C PRO A 50 7.07 -8.55 9.03
N GLN A 51 8.06 -7.87 8.46
CA GLN A 51 8.83 -8.34 7.31
C GLN A 51 10.32 -7.99 7.43
N THR A 52 11.16 -8.74 6.71
CA THR A 52 12.58 -8.39 6.54
C THR A 52 12.73 -7.20 5.60
N PRO A 53 13.82 -6.41 5.70
CA PRO A 53 14.10 -5.33 4.76
C PRO A 53 14.11 -5.76 3.29
N THR A 54 14.62 -6.96 3.00
CA THR A 54 14.64 -7.51 1.64
C THR A 54 13.22 -7.80 1.13
N ALA A 55 12.35 -8.35 1.97
CA ALA A 55 10.95 -8.60 1.62
C ALA A 55 10.21 -7.28 1.38
N LEU A 56 10.42 -6.27 2.23
CA LEU A 56 9.86 -4.93 2.05
C LEU A 56 10.33 -4.26 0.76
N ALA A 57 11.65 -4.34 0.46
CA ALA A 57 12.22 -3.78 -0.76
C ALA A 57 11.54 -4.38 -2.02
N ARG A 58 11.40 -5.69 -2.04
CA ARG A 58 10.70 -6.41 -3.13
C ARG A 58 9.22 -6.02 -3.20
N ARG A 59 8.53 -5.99 -2.06
CA ARG A 59 7.10 -5.67 -1.99
C ARG A 59 6.78 -4.26 -2.47
N THR A 60 7.63 -3.30 -2.12
CA THR A 60 7.48 -1.89 -2.47
C THR A 60 8.21 -1.48 -3.76
N ARG A 61 8.88 -2.42 -4.42
CA ARG A 61 9.70 -2.18 -5.62
C ARG A 61 10.80 -1.12 -5.41
N MET A 62 11.32 -1.05 -4.21
CA MET A 62 12.44 -0.16 -3.88
C MET A 62 13.76 -0.90 -3.96
N GLY A 63 14.81 -0.22 -4.43
CA GLY A 63 16.18 -0.72 -4.32
C GLY A 63 16.62 -0.85 -2.85
N THR A 64 17.58 -1.73 -2.57
CA THR A 64 18.07 -2.00 -1.21
C THR A 64 18.61 -0.76 -0.50
N THR A 65 19.32 0.11 -1.22
CA THR A 65 19.84 1.39 -0.69
C THR A 65 18.71 2.33 -0.31
N THR A 66 17.70 2.47 -1.16
CA THR A 66 16.51 3.28 -0.88
C THR A 66 15.77 2.75 0.33
N MET A 67 15.53 1.43 0.38
CA MET A 67 14.88 0.78 1.52
C MET A 67 15.65 1.02 2.82
N ALA A 68 16.97 0.87 2.82
CA ALA A 68 17.80 1.14 4.01
C ALA A 68 17.64 2.58 4.49
N SER A 69 17.57 3.55 3.57
CA SER A 69 17.36 4.96 3.90
C SER A 69 15.97 5.23 4.48
N VAL A 70 14.92 4.65 3.88
CA VAL A 70 13.53 4.73 4.36
C VAL A 70 13.42 4.15 5.77
N LEU A 71 13.91 2.94 5.98
CA LEU A 71 13.84 2.27 7.28
C LEU A 71 14.59 3.03 8.38
N ARG A 72 15.74 3.61 8.06
CA ARG A 72 16.52 4.42 9.00
C ARG A 72 15.72 5.64 9.47
N ARG A 73 15.02 6.32 8.56
CA ARG A 73 14.15 7.46 8.86
C ARG A 73 12.94 7.02 9.70
N LEU A 74 12.25 5.97 9.28
CA LEU A 74 11.08 5.45 9.99
C LEU A 74 11.40 4.98 11.42
N VAL A 75 12.57 4.36 11.62
CA VAL A 75 13.04 3.98 12.97
C VAL A 75 13.35 5.23 13.81
N ARG A 76 14.08 6.20 13.25
CA ARG A 76 14.41 7.45 13.95
C ARG A 76 13.14 8.20 14.40
N ASP A 77 12.13 8.23 13.55
CA ASP A 77 10.90 8.98 13.79
C ASP A 77 9.84 8.15 14.55
N GLY A 78 10.20 6.92 14.97
CA GLY A 78 9.37 6.07 15.84
C GLY A 78 8.16 5.42 15.15
N TRP A 79 8.19 5.30 13.82
CA TRP A 79 7.12 4.65 13.06
C TRP A 79 7.26 3.14 12.99
N VAL A 80 8.48 2.67 13.03
CA VAL A 80 8.82 1.24 13.02
C VAL A 80 9.96 0.95 13.98
N GLU A 81 10.08 -0.31 14.35
CA GLU A 81 11.22 -0.82 15.12
C GLU A 81 11.83 -2.05 14.46
N ARG A 82 13.08 -2.33 14.79
CA ARG A 82 13.79 -3.55 14.41
C ARG A 82 13.71 -4.54 15.55
N ARG A 83 13.32 -5.77 15.24
CA ARG A 83 13.39 -6.87 16.20
C ARG A 83 14.25 -7.99 15.63
N PRO A 84 15.09 -8.68 16.45
CA PRO A 84 15.78 -9.89 16.01
C PRO A 84 14.77 -10.89 15.43
N SER A 85 15.16 -11.61 14.38
CA SER A 85 14.32 -12.69 13.86
C SER A 85 14.32 -13.85 14.84
N GLU A 86 13.15 -14.44 15.09
CA GLU A 86 13.03 -15.62 15.97
C GLU A 86 13.67 -16.89 15.34
N THR A 87 13.80 -16.91 14.01
CA THR A 87 14.30 -18.06 13.25
C THR A 87 15.75 -17.93 12.83
N ASP A 88 16.31 -16.70 12.77
CA ASP A 88 17.69 -16.44 12.38
C ASP A 88 18.23 -15.22 13.13
N LEU A 89 19.09 -15.45 14.11
CA LEU A 89 19.71 -14.41 14.95
C LEU A 89 20.60 -13.42 14.16
N ARG A 90 20.95 -13.72 12.91
CA ARG A 90 21.70 -12.83 12.02
C ARG A 90 20.81 -11.90 11.22
N SER A 91 19.51 -12.13 11.25
CA SER A 91 18.52 -11.35 10.55
C SER A 91 17.60 -10.59 11.52
N PHE A 92 16.91 -9.60 11.02
CA PHE A 92 15.93 -8.84 11.79
C PHE A 92 14.68 -8.58 10.95
N THR A 93 13.58 -8.38 11.64
CA THR A 93 12.31 -8.00 11.05
C THR A 93 11.95 -6.57 11.45
N ILE A 94 11.22 -5.92 10.58
CA ILE A 94 10.68 -4.57 10.79
C ILE A 94 9.25 -4.73 11.27
N HIS A 95 8.93 -4.06 12.35
CA HIS A 95 7.60 -4.03 12.96
C HIS A 95 7.06 -2.61 12.99
N ALA A 96 5.81 -2.42 12.61
CA ALA A 96 5.13 -1.13 12.79
C ALA A 96 4.87 -0.91 14.29
N THR A 97 5.31 0.23 14.83
CA THR A 97 5.08 0.63 16.23
C THR A 97 3.94 1.62 16.37
N SER A 98 3.57 2.25 15.28
CA SER A 98 2.57 3.33 15.24
C SER A 98 1.38 2.96 14.36
N ALA A 99 1.02 1.67 14.30
CA ALA A 99 -0.15 1.22 13.56
C ALA A 99 -1.41 2.00 13.97
N ASP A 100 -1.60 2.24 15.26
CA ASP A 100 -2.73 3.01 15.79
C ASP A 100 -2.70 4.46 15.33
N ARG A 101 -1.52 5.11 15.34
CA ARG A 101 -1.37 6.51 14.91
C ARG A 101 -1.71 6.71 13.43
N LEU A 102 -1.29 5.80 12.56
CA LEU A 102 -1.64 5.86 11.14
C LEU A 102 -3.11 5.50 10.92
N ALA A 103 -3.62 4.50 11.63
CA ALA A 103 -5.01 4.12 11.60
C ALA A 103 -5.94 5.27 12.03
N GLU A 104 -5.61 6.01 13.09
CA GLU A 104 -6.35 7.19 13.53
C GLU A 104 -6.47 8.26 12.44
N ILE A 105 -5.40 8.48 11.66
CA ILE A 105 -5.41 9.47 10.56
C ILE A 105 -6.39 9.06 9.46
N PHE A 106 -6.44 7.76 9.13
CA PHE A 106 -7.32 7.25 8.08
C PHE A 106 -8.74 6.92 8.57
N LEU A 107 -8.96 6.81 9.89
CA LEU A 107 -10.23 6.38 10.46
C LEU A 107 -11.45 7.17 9.98
N PRO A 108 -11.42 8.53 9.88
CA PRO A 108 -12.56 9.29 9.39
C PRO A 108 -12.91 8.97 7.93
N ALA A 109 -11.89 8.78 7.08
CA ALA A 109 -12.08 8.41 5.68
C ALA A 109 -12.59 6.98 5.55
N ASN A 110 -11.99 6.04 6.29
CA ASN A 110 -12.38 4.63 6.30
C ASN A 110 -13.83 4.46 6.75
N ARG A 111 -14.27 5.16 7.80
CA ARG A 111 -15.67 5.13 8.24
C ARG A 111 -16.65 5.62 7.16
N LYS A 112 -16.29 6.67 6.41
CA LYS A 112 -17.11 7.17 5.30
C LYS A 112 -17.15 6.18 4.13
N LEU A 113 -16.02 5.53 3.84
CA LEU A 113 -15.95 4.53 2.77
C LEU A 113 -16.75 3.27 3.12
N THR A 114 -16.63 2.76 4.34
CA THR A 114 -17.42 1.59 4.77
C THR A 114 -18.91 1.90 4.82
N ALA A 115 -19.31 3.12 5.19
CA ALA A 115 -20.70 3.55 5.18
C ALA A 115 -21.34 3.54 3.77
N LEU A 116 -20.55 3.58 2.69
CA LEU A 116 -21.09 3.46 1.32
C LEU A 116 -21.70 2.09 1.04
N VAL A 117 -21.30 1.08 1.77
CA VAL A 117 -21.78 -0.29 1.61
C VAL A 117 -22.73 -0.72 2.75
N ASP A 118 -23.06 0.20 3.66
CA ASP A 118 -24.04 -0.06 4.71
C ASP A 118 -25.39 -0.46 4.08
N GLY A 119 -25.97 -1.54 4.58
CA GLY A 119 -27.23 -2.08 4.05
C GLY A 119 -27.11 -2.88 2.74
N TRP A 120 -25.90 -3.05 2.20
CA TRP A 120 -25.72 -4.00 1.11
C TRP A 120 -25.77 -5.44 1.60
N PRO A 121 -26.29 -6.39 0.79
CA PRO A 121 -26.17 -7.81 1.10
C PRO A 121 -24.68 -8.19 1.21
N GLU A 122 -24.34 -9.06 2.18
CA GLU A 122 -22.98 -9.54 2.41
C GLU A 122 -22.32 -10.10 1.15
N SER A 123 -23.08 -10.84 0.33
CA SER A 123 -22.61 -11.38 -0.95
C SER A 123 -22.13 -10.29 -1.92
N ARG A 124 -22.78 -9.12 -1.93
CA ARG A 124 -22.39 -8.00 -2.78
C ARG A 124 -21.13 -7.30 -2.23
N VAL A 125 -21.00 -7.21 -0.93
CA VAL A 125 -19.78 -6.68 -0.29
C VAL A 125 -18.60 -7.58 -0.61
N ASN A 126 -18.75 -8.90 -0.48
CA ASN A 126 -17.73 -9.88 -0.81
C ASN A 126 -17.30 -9.81 -2.29
N GLN A 127 -18.26 -9.70 -3.23
CA GLN A 127 -17.93 -9.50 -4.64
C GLN A 127 -17.13 -8.22 -4.91
N LEU A 128 -17.42 -7.14 -4.18
CA LEU A 128 -16.64 -5.91 -4.30
C LEU A 128 -15.21 -6.10 -3.77
N ILE A 129 -15.06 -6.78 -2.63
CA ILE A 129 -13.75 -7.09 -2.04
C ILE A 129 -12.92 -7.93 -3.02
N GLU A 130 -13.47 -9.04 -3.51
CA GLU A 130 -12.82 -9.91 -4.50
C GLU A 130 -12.38 -9.13 -5.74
N PHE A 131 -13.25 -8.28 -6.29
CA PHE A 131 -12.90 -7.43 -7.43
C PHE A 131 -11.72 -6.50 -7.12
N LEU A 132 -11.67 -5.88 -5.93
CA LEU A 132 -10.58 -4.98 -5.54
C LEU A 132 -9.26 -5.74 -5.33
N GLU A 133 -9.31 -6.95 -4.79
CA GLU A 133 -8.15 -7.83 -4.62
C GLU A 133 -7.58 -8.26 -5.98
N ASP A 134 -8.45 -8.72 -6.89
CA ASP A 134 -8.06 -9.09 -8.25
C ASP A 134 -7.48 -7.90 -9.02
N ALA A 135 -8.13 -6.74 -8.95
CA ALA A 135 -7.64 -5.52 -9.59
C ALA A 135 -6.27 -5.10 -9.04
N THR A 136 -6.05 -5.25 -7.74
CA THR A 136 -4.77 -4.98 -7.10
C THR A 136 -3.68 -5.91 -7.64
N THR A 137 -3.98 -7.19 -7.80
CA THR A 137 -3.06 -8.19 -8.36
C THR A 137 -2.70 -7.85 -9.81
N VAL A 138 -3.69 -7.55 -10.66
CA VAL A 138 -3.47 -7.16 -12.07
C VAL A 138 -2.60 -5.91 -12.18
N ILE A 139 -2.86 -4.89 -11.36
CA ILE A 139 -2.07 -3.66 -11.35
C ILE A 139 -0.63 -3.95 -10.90
N HIS A 140 -0.46 -4.81 -9.90
CA HIS A 140 0.85 -5.22 -9.40
C HIS A 140 1.68 -5.89 -10.50
N GLU A 141 1.12 -6.90 -11.16
CA GLU A 141 1.77 -7.64 -12.24
C GLU A 141 2.11 -6.73 -13.45
N SER A 142 1.20 -5.83 -13.81
CA SER A 142 1.41 -4.87 -14.89
C SER A 142 2.60 -3.94 -14.61
N ALA A 143 2.74 -3.49 -13.37
CA ALA A 143 3.87 -2.65 -12.96
C ALA A 143 5.20 -3.40 -13.00
N ASP A 144 5.22 -4.70 -12.64
CA ASP A 144 6.41 -5.56 -12.74
C ASP A 144 6.84 -5.76 -14.19
N GLN A 145 5.90 -5.98 -15.10
CA GLN A 145 6.18 -6.10 -16.54
C GLN A 145 6.80 -4.84 -17.12
N LEU A 146 6.27 -3.66 -16.77
CA LEU A 146 6.82 -2.38 -17.21
C LEU A 146 8.25 -2.14 -16.68
N SER A 147 8.50 -2.50 -15.44
CA SER A 147 9.82 -2.37 -14.81
C SER A 147 10.85 -3.30 -15.46
N SER A 148 10.45 -4.53 -15.80
CA SER A 148 11.29 -5.52 -16.47
C SER A 148 11.60 -5.16 -17.92
N ALA A 149 10.69 -4.49 -18.60
CA ALA A 149 10.87 -4.03 -20.00
C ALA A 149 11.84 -2.85 -20.09
N GLY A 150 11.83 -1.93 -19.10
CA GLY A 150 12.73 -0.77 -19.06
C GLY A 150 14.20 -1.11 -18.82
N GLY A 151 14.49 -2.23 -18.16
CA GLY A 151 15.87 -2.67 -17.86
C GLY A 151 16.63 -3.33 -19.01
N ARG A 152 16.00 -3.55 -20.17
CA ARG A 152 16.63 -4.18 -21.35
C ARG A 152 17.16 -3.21 -22.39
N ASN A 153 17.01 -1.91 -22.18
CA ASN A 153 17.43 -0.86 -23.13
C ASN A 153 18.56 0.04 -22.59
N SER A 154 19.37 -0.46 -21.65
CA SER A 154 20.55 0.28 -21.15
C SER A 154 21.81 -0.52 -21.36
#